data_82542fcd4e67b36fb93b9a754be438f3
#
_entry.id   82542fcd4e67b36fb93b9a754be438f3
#
_cell.length_a   1.000
_cell.length_b   1.000
_cell.length_c   1.000
_cell.angle_alpha   90.00
_cell.angle_beta   90.00
_cell.angle_gamma   90.00
#
_symmetry.space_group_name_H-M   'P 1'
#
loop_
_entity.id
_entity.type
_entity.pdbx_description
1 polymer ?
#
loop_
_entity_poly.entity_id
_entity_poly.type
_entity_poly.pdbx_seq_one_letter_code
_entity_poly.pdbx_strand_id
1 'polypeptide(L)'
;SSQLAPPLKAGDQNPVMAALFKAVGQPGGVEALDEKERTTLRGAYREIDPKWKKLSAKIAAHEDRKPHLKKVKMMVSSEGYKPIKHHADGRGYPHFYKEVFFLGRGDPNKKGKAVAQAFLPLFIRNGKDSSHWQAPRPAGVRTSHRRAALGRWLTDVENGAGYVAARVIMNRLWQHHFGHGLVTTPNDFGTQSEPPTHPELLDWLAF
;
A
#
# COMPACT_ATOMS: atom_id res chain seq x y z
N SER A 1 23.54 -20.70 53.02
CA SER A 1 22.66 -21.88 53.00
C SER A 1 22.01 -21.99 51.62
N SER A 2 22.61 -22.79 50.74
CA SER A 2 22.05 -23.17 49.46
C SER A 2 20.93 -24.17 49.68
N GLN A 3 19.69 -23.74 49.60
CA GLN A 3 18.57 -24.70 49.52
C GLN A 3 18.63 -25.37 48.15
N LEU A 4 19.08 -26.61 48.13
CA LEU A 4 18.90 -27.52 47.04
C LEU A 4 17.37 -27.68 46.80
N ALA A 5 16.93 -27.48 45.59
CA ALA A 5 15.56 -27.77 45.18
C ALA A 5 15.23 -29.25 45.50
N PRO A 6 14.00 -29.57 45.96
CA PRO A 6 13.62 -30.94 46.30
C PRO A 6 13.73 -31.85 45.07
N PRO A 7 14.05 -33.14 45.24
CA PRO A 7 14.15 -34.08 44.14
C PRO A 7 12.79 -34.21 43.44
N LEU A 8 12.76 -33.99 42.16
CA LEU A 8 11.59 -34.10 41.30
C LEU A 8 11.10 -35.56 41.34
N LYS A 9 9.82 -35.75 41.70
CA LYS A 9 9.16 -37.05 41.66
C LYS A 9 9.01 -37.50 40.21
N ALA A 10 9.36 -38.76 39.92
CA ALA A 10 9.09 -39.40 38.64
C ALA A 10 7.57 -39.42 38.40
N GLY A 11 7.06 -38.51 37.63
CA GLY A 11 5.63 -38.33 37.34
C GLY A 11 5.25 -36.95 36.85
N ASP A 12 6.12 -35.97 36.98
CA ASP A 12 5.86 -34.62 36.45
C ASP A 12 6.06 -34.61 34.94
N GLN A 13 4.94 -34.58 34.20
CA GLN A 13 4.90 -34.43 32.74
C GLN A 13 5.25 -33.00 32.33
N ASN A 14 6.25 -32.40 32.95
CA ASN A 14 6.71 -31.08 32.52
C ASN A 14 7.56 -31.25 31.24
N PRO A 15 7.10 -30.76 30.10
CA PRO A 15 7.78 -30.96 28.83
C PRO A 15 9.19 -30.33 28.80
N VAL A 16 9.45 -29.32 29.63
CA VAL A 16 10.79 -28.71 29.80
C VAL A 16 11.74 -29.67 30.45
N MET A 17 11.29 -30.34 31.54
CA MET A 17 12.11 -31.30 32.25
C MET A 17 12.39 -32.56 31.43
N ALA A 18 11.37 -33.04 30.69
CA ALA A 18 11.57 -34.18 29.80
C ALA A 18 12.61 -33.86 28.69
N ALA A 19 12.57 -32.69 28.12
CA ALA A 19 13.54 -32.24 27.12
C ALA A 19 14.95 -32.05 27.72
N LEU A 20 15.05 -31.54 28.97
CA LEU A 20 16.32 -31.40 29.68
C LEU A 20 16.96 -32.77 29.96
N PHE A 21 16.20 -33.71 30.51
CA PHE A 21 16.72 -35.07 30.79
C PHE A 21 17.16 -35.77 29.50
N LYS A 22 16.42 -35.60 28.41
CA LYS A 22 16.79 -36.15 27.13
C LYS A 22 18.08 -35.52 26.59
N ALA A 23 18.24 -34.20 26.71
CA ALA A 23 19.44 -33.49 26.29
C ALA A 23 20.69 -33.93 27.09
N VAL A 24 20.55 -34.12 28.39
CA VAL A 24 21.67 -34.54 29.27
C VAL A 24 22.03 -36.00 29.05
N GLY A 25 21.06 -36.85 28.73
CA GLY A 25 21.24 -38.28 28.54
C GLY A 25 21.72 -38.73 27.16
N GLN A 26 21.80 -37.83 26.18
CA GLN A 26 22.20 -38.20 24.83
C GLN A 26 23.57 -37.62 24.43
N PRO A 27 24.42 -38.42 23.75
CA PRO A 27 25.65 -37.92 23.15
C PRO A 27 25.24 -36.94 21.98
N GLY A 28 25.48 -35.66 22.18
CA GLY A 28 25.05 -34.58 21.25
C GLY A 28 24.26 -33.49 21.97
N GLY A 29 23.84 -33.71 23.21
CA GLY A 29 23.22 -32.69 24.05
C GLY A 29 21.95 -32.08 23.42
N VAL A 30 21.86 -30.76 23.39
CA VAL A 30 20.70 -30.02 22.83
C VAL A 30 20.56 -30.20 21.33
N GLU A 31 21.63 -30.54 20.62
CA GLU A 31 21.60 -30.74 19.16
C GLU A 31 20.91 -32.06 18.77
N ALA A 32 20.84 -33.02 19.68
CA ALA A 32 20.15 -34.30 19.48
C ALA A 32 18.62 -34.22 19.67
N LEU A 33 18.10 -33.07 20.14
CA LEU A 33 16.69 -32.83 20.37
C LEU A 33 15.96 -32.44 19.05
N ASP A 34 14.68 -32.77 19.00
CA ASP A 34 13.83 -32.28 17.92
C ASP A 34 13.56 -30.76 18.04
N GLU A 35 13.04 -30.13 16.96
CA GLU A 35 12.83 -28.69 16.95
C GLU A 35 11.77 -28.22 17.97
N LYS A 36 10.79 -29.05 18.28
CA LYS A 36 9.76 -28.76 19.28
C LYS A 36 10.35 -28.78 20.71
N GLU A 37 11.18 -29.77 21.00
CA GLU A 37 11.88 -29.89 22.29
C GLU A 37 12.87 -28.73 22.48
N ARG A 38 13.62 -28.36 21.43
CA ARG A 38 14.51 -27.19 21.45
C ARG A 38 13.77 -25.89 21.71
N THR A 39 12.62 -25.72 21.07
CA THR A 39 11.79 -24.52 21.24
C THR A 39 11.26 -24.42 22.66
N THR A 40 10.88 -25.55 23.25
CA THR A 40 10.43 -25.64 24.65
C THR A 40 11.54 -25.24 25.61
N LEU A 41 12.75 -25.78 25.44
CA LEU A 41 13.91 -25.42 26.27
C LEU A 41 14.33 -23.97 26.09
N ARG A 42 14.34 -23.47 24.86
CA ARG A 42 14.63 -22.05 24.60
C ARG A 42 13.60 -21.11 25.26
N GLY A 43 12.32 -21.52 25.28
CA GLY A 43 11.26 -20.79 25.97
C GLY A 43 11.54 -20.68 27.46
N ALA A 44 11.79 -21.84 28.13
CA ALA A 44 12.10 -21.88 29.53
C ALA A 44 13.40 -21.14 29.91
N TYR A 45 14.44 -21.23 29.07
CA TYR A 45 15.68 -20.51 29.29
C TYR A 45 15.47 -18.99 29.22
N ARG A 46 14.66 -18.52 28.28
CA ARG A 46 14.31 -17.08 28.12
C ARG A 46 13.63 -16.50 29.36
N GLU A 47 12.87 -17.33 30.08
CA GLU A 47 12.20 -16.90 31.32
C GLU A 47 13.14 -16.70 32.50
N ILE A 48 14.29 -17.35 32.49
CA ILE A 48 15.28 -17.27 33.59
C ILE A 48 16.51 -16.44 33.25
N ASP A 49 16.85 -16.28 31.96
CA ASP A 49 18.04 -15.53 31.54
C ASP A 49 17.88 -14.02 31.78
N PRO A 50 18.72 -13.42 32.65
CA PRO A 50 18.63 -11.99 32.98
C PRO A 50 18.93 -11.08 31.76
N LYS A 51 19.77 -11.53 30.82
CA LYS A 51 20.09 -10.78 29.60
C LYS A 51 18.86 -10.70 28.69
N TRP A 52 18.19 -11.85 28.55
CA TRP A 52 16.95 -11.90 27.76
C TRP A 52 15.86 -11.04 28.39
N LYS A 53 15.63 -11.14 29.71
CA LYS A 53 14.66 -10.31 30.43
C LYS A 53 14.92 -8.81 30.21
N LYS A 54 16.19 -8.38 30.30
CA LYS A 54 16.57 -6.99 30.09
C LYS A 54 16.30 -6.52 28.67
N LEU A 55 16.58 -7.36 27.67
CA LEU A 55 16.32 -7.05 26.27
C LEU A 55 14.82 -7.04 25.95
N SER A 56 14.08 -8.02 26.44
CA SER A 56 12.62 -8.11 26.27
C SER A 56 11.90 -6.93 26.92
N ALA A 57 12.33 -6.49 28.11
CA ALA A 57 11.80 -5.31 28.76
C ALA A 57 12.06 -4.03 27.93
N LYS A 58 13.23 -3.91 27.29
CA LYS A 58 13.51 -2.78 26.38
C LYS A 58 12.61 -2.80 25.14
N ILE A 59 12.36 -3.98 24.57
CA ILE A 59 11.46 -4.15 23.43
C ILE A 59 10.04 -3.75 23.83
N ALA A 60 9.54 -4.28 24.94
CA ALA A 60 8.21 -3.95 25.47
C ALA A 60 8.05 -2.44 25.71
N ALA A 61 9.02 -1.82 26.37
CA ALA A 61 9.01 -0.36 26.60
C ALA A 61 9.08 0.45 25.29
N HIS A 62 9.69 -0.08 24.24
CA HIS A 62 9.69 0.55 22.93
C HIS A 62 8.33 0.38 22.22
N GLU A 63 7.72 -0.77 22.32
CA GLU A 63 6.38 -1.05 21.76
C GLU A 63 5.30 -0.23 22.46
N ASP A 64 5.38 -0.05 23.78
CA ASP A 64 4.46 0.79 24.54
C ASP A 64 4.53 2.28 24.16
N ARG A 65 5.68 2.74 23.67
CA ARG A 65 5.84 4.09 23.14
C ARG A 65 5.25 4.27 21.76
N LYS A 66 4.80 3.20 21.11
CA LYS A 66 4.19 3.27 19.79
C LYS A 66 2.94 4.16 19.85
N PRO A 67 2.86 5.21 19.04
CA PRO A 67 1.70 6.10 19.06
C PRO A 67 0.43 5.32 18.73
N HIS A 68 -0.59 5.46 19.57
CA HIS A 68 -1.93 4.94 19.30
C HIS A 68 -2.58 5.74 18.18
N LEU A 69 -2.36 5.33 16.95
CA LEU A 69 -3.00 5.95 15.79
C LEU A 69 -4.49 5.60 15.79
N LYS A 70 -5.33 6.62 15.82
CA LYS A 70 -6.78 6.45 15.64
C LYS A 70 -7.03 5.93 14.23
N LYS A 71 -7.37 4.66 14.11
CA LYS A 71 -7.68 4.03 12.83
C LYS A 71 -9.08 4.43 12.39
N VAL A 72 -9.19 5.01 11.21
CA VAL A 72 -10.45 5.35 10.56
C VAL A 72 -10.65 4.37 9.42
N LYS A 73 -11.86 3.81 9.32
CA LYS A 73 -12.24 3.01 8.15
C LYS A 73 -12.54 3.96 7.00
N MET A 74 -11.87 3.79 5.89
CA MET A 74 -12.13 4.55 4.68
C MET A 74 -12.32 3.60 3.49
N MET A 75 -13.12 4.05 2.52
CA MET A 75 -13.27 3.31 1.27
C MET A 75 -11.98 3.47 0.45
N VAL A 76 -11.43 2.37 0.00
CA VAL A 76 -10.26 2.34 -0.86
C VAL A 76 -10.65 1.70 -2.19
N SER A 77 -10.48 2.44 -3.26
CA SER A 77 -10.59 1.91 -4.62
C SER A 77 -9.27 1.28 -5.04
N SER A 78 -9.31 0.04 -5.46
CA SER A 78 -8.14 -0.70 -5.94
C SER A 78 -8.37 -1.27 -7.33
N GLU A 79 -7.30 -1.59 -8.05
CA GLU A 79 -7.38 -2.27 -9.35
C GLU A 79 -7.78 -3.75 -9.22
N GLY A 80 -7.71 -4.31 -8.02
CA GLY A 80 -7.92 -5.74 -7.78
C GLY A 80 -9.38 -6.13 -7.91
N TYR A 81 -9.63 -7.29 -8.49
CA TYR A 81 -10.97 -7.89 -8.60
C TYR A 81 -11.31 -8.84 -7.45
N LYS A 82 -10.34 -9.19 -6.60
CA LYS A 82 -10.58 -9.96 -5.38
C LYS A 82 -10.49 -9.04 -4.16
N PRO A 83 -11.51 -9.01 -3.30
CA PRO A 83 -11.42 -8.29 -2.05
C PRO A 83 -10.35 -8.94 -1.16
N ILE A 84 -9.33 -8.20 -0.83
CA ILE A 84 -8.23 -8.63 0.02
C ILE A 84 -8.12 -7.64 1.17
N LYS A 85 -7.75 -8.12 2.36
CA LYS A 85 -7.35 -7.22 3.44
C LYS A 85 -6.24 -6.30 2.93
N HIS A 86 -6.45 -5.02 3.06
CA HIS A 86 -5.44 -4.03 2.70
C HIS A 86 -4.24 -4.18 3.63
N HIS A 87 -3.10 -4.46 3.05
CA HIS A 87 -1.82 -4.38 3.74
C HIS A 87 -1.15 -3.08 3.33
N ALA A 88 -0.85 -2.24 4.29
CA ALA A 88 -0.19 -0.95 4.08
C ALA A 88 1.32 -1.10 3.77
N ASP A 89 1.70 -2.14 3.01
CA ASP A 89 3.09 -2.39 2.61
C ASP A 89 3.52 -1.61 1.36
N GLY A 90 2.62 -0.81 0.79
CA GLY A 90 2.86 -0.01 -0.41
C GLY A 90 3.05 -0.81 -1.71
N ARG A 91 3.02 -2.14 -1.67
CA ARG A 91 3.30 -2.99 -2.84
C ARG A 91 2.11 -3.17 -3.78
N GLY A 92 0.90 -2.73 -3.37
CA GLY A 92 -0.32 -2.86 -4.15
C GLY A 92 -0.93 -4.27 -4.13
N TYR A 93 -1.96 -4.46 -4.95
CA TYR A 93 -2.70 -5.72 -5.06
C TYR A 93 -2.22 -6.56 -6.23
N PRO A 94 -1.96 -7.88 -6.04
CA PRO A 94 -1.48 -8.74 -7.11
C PRO A 94 -2.58 -9.18 -8.10
N HIS A 95 -3.85 -9.03 -7.73
CA HIS A 95 -4.99 -9.51 -8.51
C HIS A 95 -5.69 -8.37 -9.22
N PHE A 96 -5.32 -8.09 -10.42
CA PHE A 96 -5.96 -7.10 -11.29
C PHE A 96 -6.14 -7.68 -12.71
N TYR A 97 -7.08 -7.10 -13.46
CA TYR A 97 -7.29 -7.51 -14.85
C TYR A 97 -6.08 -7.07 -15.69
N LYS A 98 -5.42 -8.07 -16.31
CA LYS A 98 -4.28 -7.83 -17.19
C LYS A 98 -4.74 -7.21 -18.51
N GLU A 99 -5.87 -7.68 -19.00
CA GLU A 99 -6.48 -7.26 -20.26
C GLU A 99 -7.80 -6.56 -19.99
N VAL A 100 -8.08 -5.54 -20.77
CA VAL A 100 -9.35 -4.81 -20.79
C VAL A 100 -9.95 -4.96 -22.17
N PHE A 101 -11.25 -5.16 -22.26
CA PHE A 101 -11.96 -5.40 -23.51
C PHE A 101 -12.92 -4.27 -23.81
N PHE A 102 -13.08 -3.98 -25.10
CA PHE A 102 -14.20 -3.19 -25.54
C PHE A 102 -15.49 -3.98 -25.33
N LEU A 103 -16.44 -3.39 -24.62
CA LEU A 103 -17.70 -4.05 -24.28
C LEU A 103 -18.81 -3.59 -25.20
N GLY A 104 -19.46 -4.52 -25.90
CA GLY A 104 -20.60 -4.21 -26.72
C GLY A 104 -21.75 -3.62 -25.88
N ARG A 105 -22.06 -2.32 -26.08
CA ARG A 105 -23.04 -1.56 -25.29
C ARG A 105 -22.82 -1.60 -23.77
N GLY A 106 -21.58 -1.77 -23.32
CA GLY A 106 -21.25 -1.87 -21.90
C GLY A 106 -21.57 -3.21 -21.23
N ASP A 107 -22.02 -4.22 -21.99
CA ASP A 107 -22.37 -5.53 -21.46
C ASP A 107 -21.08 -6.35 -21.18
N PRO A 108 -20.80 -6.71 -19.90
CA PRO A 108 -19.60 -7.44 -19.52
C PRO A 108 -19.53 -8.84 -20.14
N ASN A 109 -20.64 -9.41 -20.60
CA ASN A 109 -20.69 -10.71 -21.27
C ASN A 109 -20.40 -10.60 -22.78
N LYS A 110 -20.46 -9.40 -23.36
CA LYS A 110 -20.19 -9.14 -24.77
C LYS A 110 -18.83 -8.50 -24.97
N LYS A 111 -17.78 -9.27 -24.61
CA LYS A 111 -16.39 -8.86 -24.79
C LYS A 111 -16.03 -8.82 -26.27
N GLY A 112 -15.64 -7.67 -26.74
CA GLY A 112 -15.09 -7.48 -28.08
C GLY A 112 -13.56 -7.55 -28.09
N LYS A 113 -12.94 -6.69 -28.89
CA LYS A 113 -11.47 -6.62 -29.04
C LYS A 113 -10.80 -6.20 -27.73
N ALA A 114 -9.68 -6.83 -27.40
CA ALA A 114 -8.82 -6.35 -26.31
C ALA A 114 -8.25 -4.97 -26.67
N VAL A 115 -8.26 -4.06 -25.68
CA VAL A 115 -7.80 -2.67 -25.84
C VAL A 115 -6.65 -2.39 -24.88
N ALA A 116 -5.67 -1.64 -25.36
CA ALA A 116 -4.61 -1.11 -24.53
C ALA A 116 -5.09 0.14 -23.80
N GLN A 117 -4.42 0.47 -22.68
CA GLN A 117 -4.62 1.76 -22.02
C GLN A 117 -4.18 2.87 -22.95
N ALA A 118 -5.04 3.86 -23.15
CA ALA A 118 -4.76 5.05 -23.92
C ALA A 118 -5.32 6.29 -23.21
N PHE A 119 -4.77 7.45 -23.55
CA PHE A 119 -5.25 8.76 -23.11
C PHE A 119 -5.96 9.45 -24.25
N LEU A 120 -6.76 10.47 -23.94
CA LEU A 120 -7.51 11.22 -24.94
C LEU A 120 -6.55 11.93 -25.91
N PRO A 121 -6.58 11.62 -27.22
CA PRO A 121 -5.63 12.21 -28.18
C PRO A 121 -5.71 13.74 -28.24
N LEU A 122 -6.89 14.33 -27.97
CA LEU A 122 -7.11 15.77 -27.91
C LEU A 122 -6.18 16.48 -26.93
N PHE A 123 -5.80 15.81 -25.84
CA PHE A 123 -4.91 16.33 -24.79
C PHE A 123 -3.50 15.72 -24.85
N ILE A 124 -3.10 15.24 -26.01
CA ILE A 124 -1.73 14.79 -26.26
C ILE A 124 -1.10 15.78 -27.23
N ARG A 125 0.06 16.32 -26.87
CA ARG A 125 0.77 17.36 -27.61
C ARG A 125 2.16 16.89 -28.07
N ASN A 126 2.79 17.73 -28.87
CA ASN A 126 4.20 17.58 -29.29
C ASN A 126 4.54 16.22 -29.91
N GLY A 127 3.59 15.61 -30.65
CA GLY A 127 3.82 14.33 -31.33
C GLY A 127 4.02 13.13 -30.39
N LYS A 128 3.67 13.26 -29.10
CA LYS A 128 3.69 12.16 -28.16
C LYS A 128 2.52 11.20 -28.41
N ASP A 129 2.59 10.03 -27.79
CA ASP A 129 1.50 9.06 -27.73
C ASP A 129 1.28 8.59 -26.30
N SER A 130 0.29 7.74 -26.08
CA SER A 130 -0.05 7.26 -24.74
C SER A 130 1.07 6.48 -24.05
N SER A 131 2.03 5.95 -24.78
CA SER A 131 3.17 5.19 -24.22
C SER A 131 4.13 6.10 -23.46
N HIS A 132 4.18 7.39 -23.81
CA HIS A 132 5.05 8.39 -23.15
C HIS A 132 4.89 8.41 -21.62
N TRP A 133 3.71 8.23 -21.10
CA TRP A 133 3.43 8.23 -19.66
C TRP A 133 3.42 6.84 -19.03
N GLN A 134 3.48 5.79 -19.85
CA GLN A 134 3.53 4.40 -19.39
C GLN A 134 4.98 4.05 -19.04
N ALA A 135 5.25 3.87 -17.74
CA ALA A 135 6.55 3.39 -17.30
C ALA A 135 6.48 1.91 -16.95
N PRO A 136 7.58 1.17 -17.15
CA PRO A 136 7.68 -0.20 -16.71
C PRO A 136 7.44 -0.28 -15.19
N ARG A 137 6.79 -1.36 -14.78
CA ARG A 137 6.52 -1.60 -13.37
C ARG A 137 7.83 -1.87 -12.63
N PRO A 138 8.13 -1.16 -11.53
CA PRO A 138 9.29 -1.44 -10.71
C PRO A 138 9.25 -2.87 -10.14
N ALA A 139 10.42 -3.46 -9.93
CA ALA A 139 10.52 -4.78 -9.32
C ALA A 139 9.86 -4.80 -7.93
N GLY A 140 9.15 -5.87 -7.62
CA GLY A 140 8.47 -6.05 -6.33
C GLY A 140 7.13 -5.33 -6.16
N VAL A 141 6.72 -4.49 -7.12
CA VAL A 141 5.41 -3.80 -7.08
C VAL A 141 4.32 -4.65 -7.71
N ARG A 142 3.17 -4.77 -7.03
CA ARG A 142 2.03 -5.63 -7.41
C ARG A 142 0.84 -4.82 -7.95
N THR A 143 1.09 -3.88 -8.83
CA THR A 143 0.06 -3.03 -9.46
C THR A 143 0.31 -2.94 -10.95
N SER A 144 -0.71 -2.59 -11.72
CA SER A 144 -0.59 -2.40 -13.17
C SER A 144 0.16 -1.12 -13.56
N HIS A 145 0.39 -0.21 -12.64
CA HIS A 145 0.90 1.16 -12.87
C HIS A 145 0.00 2.05 -13.76
N ARG A 146 -1.20 1.61 -14.13
CA ARG A 146 -2.13 2.39 -14.97
C ARG A 146 -2.52 3.71 -14.34
N ARG A 147 -2.76 3.73 -13.03
CA ARG A 147 -3.08 4.98 -12.30
C ARG A 147 -1.90 5.95 -12.27
N ALA A 148 -0.69 5.43 -12.12
CA ALA A 148 0.52 6.26 -12.17
C ALA A 148 0.69 6.89 -13.55
N ALA A 149 0.42 6.16 -14.63
CA ALA A 149 0.44 6.67 -15.98
C ALA A 149 -0.64 7.76 -16.18
N LEU A 150 -1.86 7.56 -15.67
CA LEU A 150 -2.92 8.56 -15.68
C LEU A 150 -2.50 9.82 -14.91
N GLY A 151 -1.93 9.66 -13.71
CA GLY A 151 -1.45 10.79 -12.93
C GLY A 151 -0.39 11.61 -13.66
N ARG A 152 0.60 10.95 -14.28
CA ARG A 152 1.63 11.62 -15.09
C ARG A 152 1.04 12.40 -16.25
N TRP A 153 0.10 11.79 -16.99
CA TRP A 153 -0.57 12.47 -18.10
C TRP A 153 -1.39 13.67 -17.64
N LEU A 154 -2.11 13.57 -16.52
CA LEU A 154 -2.92 14.65 -15.95
C LEU A 154 -2.09 15.81 -15.40
N THR A 155 -0.84 15.57 -15.03
CA THR A 155 0.07 16.60 -14.46
C THR A 155 1.11 17.09 -15.44
N ASP A 156 1.19 16.50 -16.63
CA ASP A 156 2.11 16.96 -17.69
C ASP A 156 1.52 18.16 -18.42
N VAL A 157 2.02 19.34 -18.10
CA VAL A 157 1.60 20.61 -18.66
C VAL A 157 2.03 20.77 -20.11
N GLU A 158 3.18 20.21 -20.49
CA GLU A 158 3.76 20.39 -21.83
C GLU A 158 3.15 19.44 -22.86
N ASN A 159 3.02 18.16 -22.51
CA ASN A 159 2.66 17.13 -23.48
C ASN A 159 1.30 16.48 -23.21
N GLY A 160 0.79 16.57 -21.98
CA GLY A 160 -0.43 15.92 -21.51
C GLY A 160 -1.59 16.88 -21.25
N ALA A 161 -2.49 16.46 -20.37
CA ALA A 161 -3.68 17.22 -19.99
C ALA A 161 -3.43 18.25 -18.87
N GLY A 162 -2.20 18.39 -18.39
CA GLY A 162 -1.86 19.21 -17.23
C GLY A 162 -2.26 20.68 -17.40
N TYR A 163 -2.16 21.23 -18.60
CA TYR A 163 -2.56 22.59 -18.87
C TYR A 163 -4.07 22.85 -18.68
N VAL A 164 -4.93 21.88 -19.00
CA VAL A 164 -6.37 22.00 -18.72
C VAL A 164 -6.66 21.76 -17.26
N ALA A 165 -6.02 20.75 -16.65
CA ALA A 165 -6.17 20.44 -15.25
C ALA A 165 -5.78 21.61 -14.34
N ALA A 166 -4.69 22.31 -14.65
CA ALA A 166 -4.26 23.51 -13.94
C ALA A 166 -5.32 24.61 -13.96
N ARG A 167 -5.88 24.91 -15.13
CA ARG A 167 -6.94 25.92 -15.27
C ARG A 167 -8.20 25.56 -14.47
N VAL A 168 -8.61 24.31 -14.49
CA VAL A 168 -9.77 23.83 -13.70
C VAL A 168 -9.51 23.97 -12.20
N ILE A 169 -8.32 23.60 -11.73
CA ILE A 169 -7.94 23.71 -10.32
C ILE A 169 -7.89 25.19 -9.89
N MET A 170 -7.25 26.04 -10.68
CA MET A 170 -7.16 27.47 -10.37
C MET A 170 -8.53 28.14 -10.34
N ASN A 171 -9.42 27.82 -11.29
CA ASN A 171 -10.78 28.34 -11.27
C ASN A 171 -11.55 27.91 -10.00
N ARG A 172 -11.38 26.68 -9.54
CA ARG A 172 -12.01 26.20 -8.30
C ARG A 172 -11.43 26.88 -7.06
N LEU A 173 -10.10 27.05 -6.99
CA LEU A 173 -9.45 27.79 -5.91
C LEU A 173 -9.94 29.24 -5.89
N TRP A 174 -10.02 29.91 -7.03
CA TRP A 174 -10.58 31.25 -7.17
C TRP A 174 -12.01 31.32 -6.66
N GLN A 175 -12.86 30.38 -7.10
CA GLN A 175 -14.26 30.32 -6.66
C GLN A 175 -14.39 30.17 -5.15
N HIS A 176 -13.55 29.33 -4.53
CA HIS A 176 -13.58 29.15 -3.07
C HIS A 176 -13.14 30.38 -2.28
N HIS A 177 -12.30 31.24 -2.86
CA HIS A 177 -11.83 32.46 -2.22
C HIS A 177 -12.76 33.67 -2.48
N PHE A 178 -13.29 33.75 -3.69
CA PHE A 178 -14.03 34.94 -4.15
C PHE A 178 -15.52 34.70 -4.39
N GLY A 179 -16.00 33.48 -4.14
CA GLY A 179 -17.41 33.10 -4.25
C GLY A 179 -17.83 32.67 -5.66
N HIS A 180 -17.27 33.28 -6.73
CA HIS A 180 -17.55 32.93 -8.12
C HIS A 180 -16.26 32.59 -8.87
N GLY A 181 -16.33 31.60 -9.77
CA GLY A 181 -15.19 31.24 -10.62
C GLY A 181 -14.96 32.28 -11.73
N LEU A 182 -13.74 32.33 -12.25
CA LEU A 182 -13.45 33.08 -13.50
C LEU A 182 -14.21 32.46 -14.68
N VAL A 183 -14.40 31.13 -14.65
CA VAL A 183 -15.40 30.42 -15.45
C VAL A 183 -16.56 30.10 -14.51
N THR A 184 -17.75 30.56 -14.86
CA THR A 184 -18.96 30.45 -14.02
C THR A 184 -19.47 29.04 -13.86
N THR A 185 -19.13 28.15 -14.81
CA THR A 185 -19.47 26.72 -14.83
C THR A 185 -18.27 25.84 -14.46
N PRO A 186 -17.93 25.67 -13.17
CA PRO A 186 -16.68 25.00 -12.74
C PRO A 186 -16.59 23.51 -13.11
N ASN A 187 -17.72 22.90 -13.48
CA ASN A 187 -17.79 21.51 -13.95
C ASN A 187 -17.91 21.38 -15.47
N ASP A 188 -17.96 22.48 -16.17
CA ASP A 188 -18.04 22.54 -17.63
C ASP A 188 -17.10 23.62 -18.16
N PHE A 189 -15.99 23.21 -18.75
CA PHE A 189 -15.01 24.04 -19.44
C PHE A 189 -15.08 23.80 -20.95
N GLY A 190 -16.19 23.26 -21.42
CA GLY A 190 -16.40 22.91 -22.82
C GLY A 190 -16.90 24.09 -23.68
N THR A 191 -17.22 23.77 -24.91
CA THR A 191 -17.72 24.75 -25.89
C THR A 191 -19.10 25.29 -25.56
N GLN A 192 -19.83 24.68 -24.63
CA GLN A 192 -21.16 25.14 -24.18
C GLN A 192 -21.09 26.07 -22.97
N SER A 193 -19.92 26.17 -22.32
CA SER A 193 -19.72 27.10 -21.22
C SER A 193 -19.45 28.50 -21.70
N GLU A 194 -19.78 29.50 -20.89
CA GLU A 194 -19.36 30.87 -21.13
C GLU A 194 -17.82 30.97 -21.05
N PRO A 195 -17.22 31.84 -21.89
CA PRO A 195 -15.77 32.08 -21.77
C PRO A 195 -15.40 32.65 -20.40
N PRO A 196 -14.16 32.48 -19.96
CA PRO A 196 -13.69 33.07 -18.70
C PRO A 196 -13.88 34.59 -18.70
N THR A 197 -14.29 35.18 -17.59
CA THR A 197 -14.40 36.62 -17.42
C THR A 197 -13.07 37.35 -17.63
N HIS A 198 -11.98 36.71 -17.22
CA HIS A 198 -10.61 37.22 -17.33
C HIS A 198 -9.70 36.10 -17.83
N PRO A 199 -9.65 35.81 -19.12
CA PRO A 199 -8.92 34.68 -19.67
C PRO A 199 -7.39 34.78 -19.42
N GLU A 200 -6.81 35.95 -19.58
CA GLU A 200 -5.37 36.17 -19.36
C GLU A 200 -4.98 35.95 -17.88
N LEU A 201 -5.83 36.38 -16.94
CA LEU A 201 -5.63 36.17 -15.54
C LEU A 201 -5.69 34.66 -15.19
N LEU A 202 -6.66 33.94 -15.75
CA LEU A 202 -6.77 32.50 -15.54
C LEU A 202 -5.54 31.77 -16.07
N ASP A 203 -5.03 32.16 -17.22
CA ASP A 203 -3.83 31.59 -17.81
C ASP A 203 -2.59 31.90 -16.97
N TRP A 204 -2.43 33.15 -16.54
CA TRP A 204 -1.32 33.54 -15.67
C TRP A 204 -1.31 32.81 -14.32
N LEU A 205 -2.49 32.57 -13.73
CA LEU A 205 -2.62 31.82 -12.48
C LEU A 205 -2.38 30.32 -12.67
N ALA A 206 -2.61 29.78 -13.85
CA ALA A 206 -2.46 28.35 -14.15
C ALA A 206 -1.04 27.95 -14.54
N PHE A 207 -0.20 28.90 -14.97
CA PHE A 207 1.16 28.72 -15.50
C PHE A 207 2.17 29.70 -14.91
#